data_1979c700f1c8e3b793403d97e37de5e8
#
_entry.id   1979c700f1c8e3b793403d97e37de5e8
#
_cell.length_a   1.000
_cell.length_b   1.000
_cell.length_c   1.000
_cell.angle_alpha   90.00
_cell.angle_beta   90.00
_cell.angle_gamma   90.00
#
_symmetry.space_group_name_H-M   'P 1'
#
loop_
_entity.id
_entity.type
_entity.pdbx_description
1 polymer ?
#
loop_
_entity_poly.entity_id
_entity_poly.type
_entity_poly.pdbx_seq_one_letter_code
_entity_poly.pdbx_strand_id
1 'polypeptide(L)'
;MILYPKLIMDALATVTYAGTKKNLVDSGMVADQPAINGNKVTVVLEFPRDTDPFLKSTVKAAEAAIKYHCQPVLDGSPVEVEIKTEFKSKPRPEVGKLLPQVKNIIAVSSGKGGVGKSTVAANLAIALARLGYKVGLLDTDIFGPSMPKMFHVEDERPYAVNVEGRDLICPIEAYGVKLLSIGFFVSPTTATLWRGGMATNALKQLIADADWGELDYFILDTPPGTSDIHLTLLQTLAITGAIIVSTPQQVALADARKGIDMYRNEKVNVPILGLIENMAWFTPAELPENRYYIFGKEGCKQLAEEMNVPLLAQIPLVQGICDSGDRGEPAALSSDTATGLAFINLAQTVVTVVNRRNREQPATRIVGTH
;
A
#
# COMPACT_ATOMS: atom_id res chain seq x y z
N MET A 1 -15.35 20.11 45.67
CA MET A 1 -15.25 20.68 44.29
C MET A 1 -15.10 19.56 43.30
N ILE A 2 -15.43 19.76 41.99
CA ILE A 2 -15.42 18.75 40.97
C ILE A 2 -14.24 19.02 40.02
N LEU A 3 -13.48 18.00 39.67
CA LEU A 3 -12.43 18.11 38.64
C LEU A 3 -13.05 18.41 37.27
N TYR A 4 -12.37 19.20 36.43
CA TYR A 4 -12.85 19.58 35.11
C TYR A 4 -11.67 19.54 34.09
N PRO A 5 -11.93 19.27 32.79
CA PRO A 5 -10.88 19.04 31.81
C PRO A 5 -9.87 20.17 31.68
N LYS A 6 -10.30 21.45 31.78
CA LYS A 6 -9.41 22.60 31.65
C LYS A 6 -8.32 22.62 32.74
N LEU A 7 -8.65 22.26 33.98
CA LEU A 7 -7.66 22.18 35.07
C LEU A 7 -6.54 21.19 34.75
N ILE A 8 -6.90 20.06 34.14
CA ILE A 8 -5.94 19.03 33.77
C ILE A 8 -5.10 19.48 32.59
N MET A 9 -5.71 20.16 31.60
CA MET A 9 -4.97 20.75 30.48
C MET A 9 -3.99 21.82 30.96
N ASP A 10 -4.39 22.68 31.90
CA ASP A 10 -3.53 23.72 32.50
C ASP A 10 -2.35 23.04 33.26
N ALA A 11 -2.61 21.94 33.96
CA ALA A 11 -1.55 21.16 34.62
C ALA A 11 -0.56 20.56 33.59
N LEU A 12 -1.05 20.00 32.50
CA LEU A 12 -0.22 19.44 31.43
C LEU A 12 0.57 20.52 30.67
N ALA A 13 0.05 21.74 30.58
CA ALA A 13 0.75 22.86 30.00
C ALA A 13 1.99 23.33 30.82
N THR A 14 2.10 22.90 32.08
CA THR A 14 3.31 23.17 32.89
C THR A 14 4.45 22.17 32.61
N VAL A 15 4.17 21.06 31.96
CA VAL A 15 5.15 20.00 31.68
C VAL A 15 5.77 20.21 30.31
N THR A 16 7.08 20.40 30.27
CA THR A 16 7.83 20.57 29.01
C THR A 16 8.32 19.21 28.51
N TYR A 17 8.04 18.93 27.23
CA TYR A 17 8.59 17.77 26.54
C TYR A 17 10.00 18.04 26.02
N ALA A 18 10.97 17.27 26.49
CA ALA A 18 12.37 17.51 26.18
C ALA A 18 12.72 17.38 24.67
N GLY A 19 11.94 16.57 23.91
CA GLY A 19 12.14 16.38 22.49
C GLY A 19 11.86 17.61 21.62
N THR A 20 10.92 18.50 22.03
CA THR A 20 10.57 19.71 21.28
C THR A 20 10.81 20.99 22.03
N LYS A 21 11.13 20.95 23.32
CA LYS A 21 11.23 22.08 24.25
C LYS A 21 9.93 22.91 24.37
N LYS A 22 8.80 22.35 23.96
CA LYS A 22 7.45 22.89 24.12
C LYS A 22 6.73 22.14 25.23
N ASN A 23 5.68 22.74 25.81
CA ASN A 23 4.85 22.00 26.77
C ASN A 23 4.00 20.92 26.07
N LEU A 24 3.42 20.01 26.86
CA LEU A 24 2.68 18.86 26.32
C LEU A 24 1.46 19.25 25.49
N VAL A 25 0.80 20.35 25.85
CA VAL A 25 -0.38 20.84 25.13
C VAL A 25 0.01 21.50 23.81
N ASP A 26 0.96 22.42 23.84
CA ASP A 26 1.43 23.16 22.64
C ASP A 26 2.21 22.26 21.66
N SER A 27 2.76 21.15 22.15
CA SER A 27 3.42 20.15 21.31
C SER A 27 2.42 19.20 20.62
N GLY A 28 1.11 19.30 20.96
CA GLY A 28 0.08 18.42 20.43
C GLY A 28 0.23 16.96 20.89
N MET A 29 0.83 16.73 22.06
CA MET A 29 1.00 15.40 22.63
C MET A 29 -0.21 14.91 23.41
N VAL A 30 -1.16 15.77 23.75
CA VAL A 30 -2.44 15.39 24.37
C VAL A 30 -3.41 15.04 23.25
N ALA A 31 -3.68 13.74 23.06
CA ALA A 31 -4.44 13.23 21.93
C ALA A 31 -5.93 13.56 22.02
N ASP A 32 -6.52 13.43 23.23
CA ASP A 32 -7.94 13.64 23.49
C ASP A 32 -8.16 14.48 24.73
N GLN A 33 -9.38 14.97 24.90
CA GLN A 33 -9.76 15.63 26.15
C GLN A 33 -9.64 14.65 27.33
N PRO A 34 -9.04 15.09 28.45
CA PRO A 34 -8.95 14.26 29.64
C PRO A 34 -10.31 13.72 30.10
N ALA A 35 -10.40 12.41 30.27
CA ALA A 35 -11.57 11.76 30.82
C ALA A 35 -11.52 11.78 32.36
N ILE A 36 -12.62 12.21 32.99
CA ILE A 36 -12.71 12.35 34.46
C ILE A 36 -13.88 11.51 34.96
N ASN A 37 -13.59 10.64 35.92
CA ASN A 37 -14.60 9.84 36.62
C ASN A 37 -14.37 9.91 38.13
N GLY A 38 -15.09 10.82 38.81
CA GLY A 38 -14.89 11.11 40.22
C GLY A 38 -13.51 11.71 40.47
N ASN A 39 -12.67 10.99 41.23
CA ASN A 39 -11.27 11.36 41.51
C ASN A 39 -10.26 10.71 40.56
N LYS A 40 -10.72 9.90 39.59
CA LYS A 40 -9.88 9.28 38.57
C LYS A 40 -9.81 10.14 37.32
N VAL A 41 -8.58 10.43 36.88
CA VAL A 41 -8.26 11.19 35.66
C VAL A 41 -7.54 10.28 34.72
N THR A 42 -8.06 10.12 33.49
CA THR A 42 -7.39 9.38 32.42
C THR A 42 -6.99 10.36 31.32
N VAL A 43 -5.71 10.34 30.95
CA VAL A 43 -5.13 11.18 29.89
C VAL A 43 -4.44 10.28 28.87
N VAL A 44 -4.62 10.59 27.60
CA VAL A 44 -3.90 9.92 26.49
C VAL A 44 -2.80 10.85 26.00
N LEU A 45 -1.54 10.42 26.14
CA LEU A 45 -0.37 11.12 25.59
C LEU A 45 0.15 10.41 24.36
N GLU A 46 0.24 11.13 23.27
CA GLU A 46 0.72 10.65 21.99
C GLU A 46 2.20 11.00 21.78
N PHE A 47 3.06 9.98 21.76
CA PHE A 47 4.51 10.13 21.58
C PHE A 47 4.91 9.90 20.11
N PRO A 48 6.05 10.48 19.65
CA PRO A 48 6.56 10.26 18.30
C PRO A 48 6.87 8.79 18.00
N ARG A 49 7.39 8.04 18.99
CA ARG A 49 7.81 6.62 18.86
C ARG A 49 7.63 5.89 20.20
N ASP A 50 7.48 4.58 20.13
CA ASP A 50 7.47 3.67 21.31
C ASP A 50 8.84 3.61 22.03
N THR A 51 9.93 3.86 21.29
CA THR A 51 11.32 3.91 21.78
C THR A 51 11.76 5.33 22.18
N ASP A 52 10.82 6.25 22.40
CA ASP A 52 11.15 7.62 22.80
C ASP A 52 11.92 7.64 24.12
N PRO A 53 13.15 8.20 24.15
CA PRO A 53 13.98 8.19 25.36
C PRO A 53 13.37 9.01 26.50
N PHE A 54 12.46 9.94 26.19
CA PHE A 54 11.80 10.82 27.16
C PHE A 54 10.43 10.31 27.60
N LEU A 55 9.95 9.15 27.08
CA LEU A 55 8.63 8.62 27.37
C LEU A 55 8.38 8.46 28.88
N LYS A 56 9.23 7.69 29.55
CA LYS A 56 9.08 7.40 30.99
C LYS A 56 9.15 8.67 31.86
N SER A 57 10.06 9.58 31.54
CA SER A 57 10.23 10.84 32.28
C SER A 57 9.04 11.78 32.07
N THR A 58 8.54 11.88 30.85
CA THR A 58 7.40 12.71 30.48
C THR A 58 6.09 12.21 31.11
N VAL A 59 5.83 10.89 31.07
CA VAL A 59 4.67 10.29 31.74
C VAL A 59 4.69 10.56 33.24
N LYS A 60 5.85 10.36 33.90
CA LYS A 60 6.01 10.62 35.32
C LYS A 60 5.83 12.10 35.68
N ALA A 61 6.34 13.02 34.84
CA ALA A 61 6.17 14.46 35.04
C ALA A 61 4.72 14.90 34.85
N ALA A 62 4.03 14.37 33.84
CA ALA A 62 2.61 14.65 33.60
C ALA A 62 1.72 14.14 34.76
N GLU A 63 1.98 12.93 35.26
CA GLU A 63 1.29 12.38 36.41
C GLU A 63 1.49 13.25 37.65
N ALA A 64 2.72 13.66 37.94
CA ALA A 64 3.04 14.52 39.08
C ALA A 64 2.36 15.90 38.97
N ALA A 65 2.36 16.51 37.78
CA ALA A 65 1.71 17.80 37.54
C ALA A 65 0.21 17.73 37.75
N ILE A 66 -0.47 16.69 37.24
CA ILE A 66 -1.91 16.51 37.44
C ILE A 66 -2.22 16.33 38.94
N LYS A 67 -1.48 15.48 39.65
CA LYS A 67 -1.66 15.28 41.10
C LYS A 67 -1.49 16.59 41.86
N TYR A 68 -0.43 17.34 41.56
CA TYR A 68 -0.14 18.62 42.24
C TYR A 68 -1.25 19.66 42.03
N HIS A 69 -1.76 19.83 40.82
CA HIS A 69 -2.79 20.83 40.49
C HIS A 69 -4.20 20.41 40.90
N CYS A 70 -4.50 19.11 40.90
CA CYS A 70 -5.83 18.60 41.22
C CYS A 70 -6.07 18.33 42.71
N GLN A 71 -5.04 18.01 43.46
CA GLN A 71 -5.16 17.68 44.90
C GLN A 71 -5.78 18.81 45.75
N PRO A 72 -5.47 20.11 45.56
CA PRO A 72 -6.11 21.18 46.29
C PRO A 72 -7.62 21.32 46.01
N VAL A 73 -8.07 20.95 44.81
CA VAL A 73 -9.48 21.02 44.40
C VAL A 73 -10.32 19.93 45.01
N LEU A 74 -9.70 18.80 45.44
CA LEU A 74 -10.36 17.68 46.12
C LEU A 74 -10.17 17.68 47.64
N ASP A 75 -9.94 18.89 48.23
CA ASP A 75 -9.76 19.06 49.69
C ASP A 75 -8.71 18.08 50.28
N GLY A 76 -7.65 17.80 49.53
CA GLY A 76 -6.57 16.90 49.92
C GLY A 76 -6.82 15.40 49.66
N SER A 77 -7.97 15.03 49.07
CA SER A 77 -8.24 13.65 48.69
C SER A 77 -7.30 13.19 47.55
N PRO A 78 -6.87 11.93 47.55
CA PRO A 78 -5.94 11.43 46.53
C PRO A 78 -6.59 11.42 45.17
N VAL A 79 -5.86 11.93 44.15
CA VAL A 79 -6.21 11.86 42.75
C VAL A 79 -5.57 10.62 42.13
N GLU A 80 -6.39 9.77 41.53
CA GLU A 80 -5.91 8.65 40.72
C GLU A 80 -5.66 9.13 39.30
N VAL A 81 -4.42 9.03 38.82
CA VAL A 81 -4.04 9.44 37.47
C VAL A 81 -3.62 8.22 36.67
N GLU A 82 -4.31 7.98 35.57
CA GLU A 82 -3.97 6.97 34.58
C GLU A 82 -3.53 7.67 33.28
N ILE A 83 -2.26 7.49 32.90
CA ILE A 83 -1.75 8.01 31.64
C ILE A 83 -1.60 6.86 30.65
N LYS A 84 -2.40 6.87 29.60
CA LYS A 84 -2.26 5.98 28.44
C LYS A 84 -1.31 6.60 27.46
N THR A 85 -0.43 5.79 26.89
CA THR A 85 0.52 6.23 25.87
C THR A 85 0.11 5.67 24.52
N GLU A 86 -0.07 6.56 23.57
CA GLU A 86 -0.24 6.23 22.15
C GLU A 86 0.94 6.76 21.35
N PHE A 87 1.15 6.23 20.16
CA PHE A 87 2.29 6.60 19.35
C PHE A 87 1.81 7.12 18.00
N LYS A 88 2.25 8.35 17.63
CA LYS A 88 1.94 9.03 16.34
C LYS A 88 2.36 8.20 15.14
N SER A 89 3.43 7.48 15.29
CA SER A 89 3.80 6.40 14.41
C SER A 89 3.73 5.09 15.18
N LYS A 90 2.75 4.25 14.90
CA LYS A 90 3.12 2.84 14.79
C LYS A 90 4.39 2.86 13.94
N PRO A 91 5.49 2.13 14.34
CA PRO A 91 6.72 2.18 13.55
C PRO A 91 6.29 2.06 12.10
N ARG A 92 6.64 3.09 11.28
CA ARG A 92 6.47 2.96 9.84
C ARG A 92 7.05 1.61 9.53
N PRO A 93 6.34 0.71 8.83
CA PRO A 93 6.96 -0.51 8.39
C PRO A 93 8.32 -0.08 7.90
N GLU A 94 9.40 -0.77 8.33
CA GLU A 94 10.67 -0.65 7.66
C GLU A 94 10.40 -1.08 6.22
N VAL A 95 9.84 -0.16 5.46
CA VAL A 95 9.71 -0.24 4.02
C VAL A 95 11.15 -0.37 3.60
N GLY A 96 11.47 -1.49 3.00
CA GLY A 96 12.82 -1.97 2.82
C GLY A 96 13.80 -0.83 2.58
N LYS A 97 15.01 -0.98 3.04
CA LYS A 97 16.05 0.07 3.04
C LYS A 97 16.16 0.90 1.74
N LEU A 98 15.53 0.44 0.66
CA LEU A 98 15.57 1.06 -0.67
C LEU A 98 14.48 2.10 -0.95
N LEU A 99 13.31 2.01 -0.34
CA LEU A 99 12.19 2.94 -0.58
C LEU A 99 11.56 3.45 0.73
N PRO A 100 12.33 4.12 1.60
CA PRO A 100 11.83 4.54 2.92
C PRO A 100 10.72 5.60 2.84
N GLN A 101 10.59 6.30 1.71
CA GLN A 101 9.61 7.35 1.45
C GLN A 101 8.28 6.84 0.89
N VAL A 102 8.17 5.52 0.61
CA VAL A 102 6.95 4.90 0.08
C VAL A 102 6.10 4.37 1.23
N LYS A 103 4.81 4.73 1.29
CA LYS A 103 3.91 4.32 2.39
C LYS A 103 3.41 2.89 2.24
N ASN A 104 2.99 2.50 1.03
CA ASN A 104 2.42 1.19 0.76
C ASN A 104 2.98 0.61 -0.53
N ILE A 105 3.49 -0.61 -0.47
CA ILE A 105 3.96 -1.37 -1.63
C ILE A 105 3.00 -2.52 -1.86
N ILE A 106 2.37 -2.56 -3.03
CA ILE A 106 1.37 -3.56 -3.39
C ILE A 106 1.87 -4.38 -4.56
N ALA A 107 2.01 -5.69 -4.38
CA ALA A 107 2.30 -6.61 -5.47
C ALA A 107 0.99 -7.02 -6.16
N VAL A 108 0.89 -6.79 -7.47
CA VAL A 108 -0.18 -7.34 -8.31
C VAL A 108 0.38 -8.57 -9.01
N SER A 109 -0.14 -9.72 -8.65
CA SER A 109 0.37 -11.03 -9.05
C SER A 109 -0.70 -11.89 -9.70
N SER A 110 -0.29 -12.90 -10.45
CA SER A 110 -1.17 -13.91 -10.99
C SER A 110 -0.48 -15.27 -10.99
N GLY A 111 -1.26 -16.33 -10.79
CA GLY A 111 -0.73 -17.69 -10.88
C GLY A 111 -0.42 -18.11 -12.32
N LYS A 112 -1.00 -17.45 -13.32
CA LYS A 112 -0.91 -17.81 -14.74
C LYS A 112 -0.83 -16.56 -15.63
N GLY A 113 -0.16 -16.66 -16.76
CA GLY A 113 -0.18 -15.64 -17.81
C GLY A 113 -1.54 -15.54 -18.52
N GLY A 114 -1.84 -14.35 -19.08
CA GLY A 114 -3.05 -14.13 -19.87
C GLY A 114 -4.33 -13.84 -19.09
N VAL A 115 -4.26 -13.70 -17.76
CA VAL A 115 -5.44 -13.35 -16.92
C VAL A 115 -5.72 -11.85 -16.83
N GLY A 116 -4.92 -11.01 -17.51
CA GLY A 116 -5.05 -9.55 -17.49
C GLY A 116 -4.44 -8.86 -16.27
N LYS A 117 -3.45 -9.46 -15.63
CA LYS A 117 -2.73 -8.92 -14.47
C LYS A 117 -2.23 -7.48 -14.71
N SER A 118 -1.49 -7.27 -15.80
CA SER A 118 -0.89 -5.97 -16.14
C SER A 118 -1.95 -4.92 -16.44
N THR A 119 -3.06 -5.31 -17.11
CA THR A 119 -4.23 -4.44 -17.32
C THR A 119 -4.82 -3.98 -15.98
N VAL A 120 -4.95 -4.90 -15.02
CA VAL A 120 -5.44 -4.57 -13.68
C VAL A 120 -4.45 -3.67 -12.94
N ALA A 121 -3.15 -3.96 -12.99
CA ALA A 121 -2.11 -3.16 -12.33
C ALA A 121 -2.07 -1.72 -12.88
N ALA A 122 -2.10 -1.55 -14.20
CA ALA A 122 -2.11 -0.24 -14.87
C ALA A 122 -3.35 0.58 -14.46
N ASN A 123 -4.54 -0.01 -14.60
CA ASN A 123 -5.79 0.68 -14.29
C ASN A 123 -5.94 0.97 -12.80
N LEU A 124 -5.47 0.09 -11.90
CA LEU A 124 -5.43 0.34 -10.45
C LEU A 124 -4.51 1.53 -10.12
N ALA A 125 -3.32 1.59 -10.69
CA ALA A 125 -2.39 2.69 -10.48
C ALA A 125 -3.00 4.04 -10.93
N ILE A 126 -3.60 4.09 -12.11
CA ILE A 126 -4.26 5.29 -12.63
C ILE A 126 -5.47 5.67 -11.78
N ALA A 127 -6.30 4.69 -11.38
CA ALA A 127 -7.45 4.95 -10.52
C ALA A 127 -7.04 5.53 -9.16
N LEU A 128 -5.96 5.02 -8.54
CA LEU A 128 -5.40 5.57 -7.31
C LEU A 128 -4.89 7.01 -7.52
N ALA A 129 -4.20 7.29 -8.63
CA ALA A 129 -3.74 8.65 -8.96
C ALA A 129 -4.93 9.62 -9.14
N ARG A 130 -6.01 9.18 -9.79
CA ARG A 130 -7.24 9.97 -9.94
C ARG A 130 -7.97 10.21 -8.61
N LEU A 131 -7.80 9.34 -7.62
CA LEU A 131 -8.27 9.57 -6.25
C LEU A 131 -7.37 10.54 -5.46
N GLY A 132 -6.32 11.09 -6.08
CA GLY A 132 -5.43 12.08 -5.49
C GLY A 132 -4.22 11.51 -4.73
N TYR A 133 -3.94 10.22 -4.85
CA TYR A 133 -2.75 9.60 -4.26
C TYR A 133 -1.52 9.78 -5.16
N LYS A 134 -0.34 9.90 -4.54
CA LYS A 134 0.95 9.82 -5.22
C LYS A 134 1.27 8.36 -5.51
N VAL A 135 1.35 8.01 -6.80
CA VAL A 135 1.46 6.60 -7.23
C VAL A 135 2.69 6.37 -8.07
N GLY A 136 3.42 5.31 -7.76
CA GLY A 136 4.46 4.73 -8.60
C GLY A 136 4.02 3.36 -9.11
N LEU A 137 4.43 3.01 -10.32
CA LEU A 137 4.21 1.71 -10.94
C LEU A 137 5.54 1.18 -11.51
N LEU A 138 5.94 0.01 -11.06
CA LEU A 138 7.10 -0.69 -11.59
C LEU A 138 6.65 -1.96 -12.29
N ASP A 139 6.89 -2.02 -13.61
CA ASP A 139 6.74 -3.21 -14.41
C ASP A 139 7.96 -4.12 -14.23
N THR A 140 7.75 -5.24 -13.59
CA THR A 140 8.79 -6.22 -13.29
C THR A 140 8.72 -7.48 -14.15
N ASP A 141 7.81 -7.50 -15.15
CA ASP A 141 7.71 -8.57 -16.13
C ASP A 141 8.75 -8.36 -17.25
N ILE A 142 9.94 -8.86 -16.99
CA ILE A 142 11.10 -8.69 -17.88
C ILE A 142 10.91 -9.37 -19.25
N PHE A 143 10.12 -10.43 -19.29
CA PHE A 143 9.92 -11.24 -20.49
C PHE A 143 8.78 -10.75 -21.37
N GLY A 144 7.88 -9.95 -20.81
CA GLY A 144 6.73 -9.39 -21.53
C GLY A 144 6.34 -8.00 -21.01
N PRO A 145 7.29 -7.03 -21.02
CA PRO A 145 6.99 -5.70 -20.51
C PRO A 145 5.87 -5.04 -21.33
N SER A 146 4.78 -4.72 -20.67
CA SER A 146 3.56 -4.22 -21.34
C SER A 146 3.20 -2.77 -20.96
N MET A 147 3.76 -2.26 -19.88
CA MET A 147 3.40 -0.95 -19.37
C MET A 147 3.73 0.22 -20.31
N PRO A 148 4.88 0.24 -21.04
CA PRO A 148 5.15 1.32 -21.98
C PRO A 148 4.03 1.49 -23.01
N LYS A 149 3.51 0.36 -23.56
CA LYS A 149 2.40 0.37 -24.50
C LYS A 149 1.08 0.80 -23.86
N MET A 150 0.76 0.23 -22.69
CA MET A 150 -0.48 0.54 -21.97
C MET A 150 -0.60 2.02 -21.55
N PHE A 151 0.54 2.68 -21.35
CA PHE A 151 0.60 4.10 -20.98
C PHE A 151 0.89 5.02 -22.16
N HIS A 152 0.98 4.49 -23.38
CA HIS A 152 1.29 5.25 -24.60
C HIS A 152 2.60 6.04 -24.50
N VAL A 153 3.63 5.41 -23.95
CA VAL A 153 4.96 6.01 -23.71
C VAL A 153 6.10 5.14 -24.26
N GLU A 154 5.82 4.35 -25.33
CA GLU A 154 6.82 3.44 -25.93
C GLU A 154 8.04 4.18 -26.48
N ASP A 155 7.83 5.40 -26.95
CA ASP A 155 8.87 6.24 -27.55
C ASP A 155 9.62 7.08 -26.51
N GLU A 156 9.13 7.12 -25.28
CA GLU A 156 9.80 7.83 -24.19
C GLU A 156 10.96 7.03 -23.63
N ARG A 157 11.93 7.73 -23.08
CA ARG A 157 13.11 7.11 -22.43
C ARG A 157 13.36 7.78 -21.10
N PRO A 158 13.47 7.01 -20.00
CA PRO A 158 13.94 7.53 -18.73
C PRO A 158 15.32 8.15 -18.90
N TYR A 159 15.56 9.26 -18.24
CA TYR A 159 16.85 9.94 -18.24
C TYR A 159 17.43 9.97 -16.83
N ALA A 160 18.73 10.19 -16.72
CA ALA A 160 19.39 10.32 -15.45
C ALA A 160 19.46 11.79 -15.02
N VAL A 161 19.19 12.05 -13.74
CA VAL A 161 19.37 13.36 -13.09
C VAL A 161 20.36 13.21 -11.94
N ASN A 162 21.25 14.20 -11.77
CA ASN A 162 22.14 14.21 -10.63
C ASN A 162 21.46 14.89 -9.45
N VAL A 163 21.18 14.11 -8.40
CA VAL A 163 20.61 14.61 -7.16
C VAL A 163 21.63 14.39 -6.04
N GLU A 164 22.14 15.46 -5.49
CA GLU A 164 23.14 15.45 -4.39
C GLU A 164 24.37 14.55 -4.68
N GLY A 165 24.83 14.56 -5.93
CA GLY A 165 26.02 13.80 -6.35
C GLY A 165 25.75 12.32 -6.68
N ARG A 166 24.47 11.91 -6.74
CA ARG A 166 24.03 10.58 -7.20
C ARG A 166 23.24 10.72 -8.48
N ASP A 167 23.56 9.90 -9.47
CA ASP A 167 22.77 9.82 -10.69
C ASP A 167 21.56 8.92 -10.46
N LEU A 168 20.37 9.51 -10.51
CA LEU A 168 19.11 8.81 -10.33
C LEU A 168 18.36 8.73 -11.65
N ILE A 169 17.71 7.61 -11.89
CA ILE A 169 16.81 7.40 -13.04
C ILE A 169 15.50 8.16 -12.76
N CYS A 170 15.16 9.09 -13.64
CA CYS A 170 13.90 9.81 -13.56
C CYS A 170 12.77 8.94 -14.15
N PRO A 171 11.77 8.53 -13.36
CA PRO A 171 10.63 7.80 -13.89
C PRO A 171 9.86 8.63 -14.91
N ILE A 172 9.25 7.95 -15.89
CA ILE A 172 8.31 8.59 -16.81
C ILE A 172 7.02 8.89 -16.07
N GLU A 173 6.48 10.08 -16.24
CA GLU A 173 5.20 10.47 -15.65
C GLU A 173 4.10 10.46 -16.69
N ALA A 174 3.14 9.56 -16.53
CA ALA A 174 1.97 9.48 -17.39
C ALA A 174 0.70 9.24 -16.56
N TYR A 175 -0.36 9.96 -16.89
CA TYR A 175 -1.66 9.87 -16.21
C TYR A 175 -1.60 10.04 -14.67
N GLY A 176 -0.64 10.83 -14.19
CA GLY A 176 -0.42 11.06 -12.75
C GLY A 176 0.30 9.92 -12.02
N VAL A 177 0.89 8.98 -12.76
CA VAL A 177 1.64 7.84 -12.25
C VAL A 177 3.11 7.96 -12.66
N LYS A 178 4.03 7.78 -11.71
CA LYS A 178 5.46 7.59 -11.98
C LYS A 178 5.69 6.15 -12.44
N LEU A 179 6.18 5.96 -13.64
CA LEU A 179 6.30 4.66 -14.29
C LEU A 179 7.76 4.32 -14.63
N LEU A 180 8.19 3.13 -14.26
CA LEU A 180 9.37 2.48 -14.83
C LEU A 180 9.04 1.06 -15.30
N SER A 181 9.65 0.66 -16.38
CA SER A 181 9.60 -0.68 -16.95
C SER A 181 10.95 -1.02 -17.53
N ILE A 182 11.34 -2.28 -17.43
CA ILE A 182 12.52 -2.77 -18.17
C ILE A 182 12.36 -2.58 -19.68
N GLY A 183 11.11 -2.52 -20.15
CA GLY A 183 10.79 -2.27 -21.56
C GLY A 183 11.32 -0.94 -22.12
N PHE A 184 11.61 0.05 -21.28
CA PHE A 184 12.24 1.29 -21.72
C PHE A 184 13.72 1.16 -22.09
N PHE A 185 14.37 0.10 -21.61
CA PHE A 185 15.81 -0.15 -21.76
C PHE A 185 16.13 -1.27 -22.75
N VAL A 186 15.10 -1.95 -23.27
CA VAL A 186 15.23 -3.08 -24.19
C VAL A 186 14.61 -2.72 -25.53
N SER A 187 15.33 -3.00 -26.62
CA SER A 187 14.74 -2.81 -27.95
C SER A 187 13.65 -3.84 -28.23
N PRO A 188 12.46 -3.42 -28.69
CA PRO A 188 11.37 -4.35 -29.03
C PRO A 188 11.74 -5.37 -30.13
N THR A 189 12.71 -5.02 -30.95
CA THR A 189 13.13 -5.83 -32.12
C THR A 189 14.26 -6.80 -31.83
N THR A 190 14.87 -6.72 -30.66
CA THR A 190 16.01 -7.57 -30.29
C THR A 190 15.59 -8.51 -29.18
N ALA A 191 15.56 -9.81 -29.47
CA ALA A 191 15.40 -10.84 -28.44
C ALA A 191 16.62 -10.82 -27.50
N THR A 192 16.52 -10.00 -26.46
CA THR A 192 17.58 -9.91 -25.46
C THR A 192 17.46 -11.12 -24.53
N LEU A 193 18.47 -11.97 -24.54
CA LEU A 193 18.54 -13.10 -23.62
C LEU A 193 18.93 -12.60 -22.21
N TRP A 194 17.93 -12.23 -21.43
CA TRP A 194 18.14 -11.92 -20.03
C TRP A 194 18.43 -13.21 -19.25
N ARG A 195 19.65 -13.37 -18.79
CA ARG A 195 19.93 -14.40 -17.79
C ARG A 195 19.44 -13.93 -16.43
N GLY A 196 18.89 -14.86 -15.60
CA GLY A 196 18.25 -14.54 -14.33
C GLY A 196 19.00 -13.50 -13.46
N GLY A 197 20.33 -13.60 -13.33
CA GLY A 197 21.12 -12.64 -12.56
C GLY A 197 21.15 -11.23 -13.15
N MET A 198 21.13 -11.07 -14.47
CA MET A 198 21.08 -9.74 -15.13
C MET A 198 19.72 -9.09 -14.91
N ALA A 199 18.65 -9.87 -15.06
CA ALA A 199 17.29 -9.44 -14.82
C ALA A 199 17.09 -8.94 -13.37
N THR A 200 17.56 -9.74 -12.42
CA THR A 200 17.52 -9.39 -10.99
C THR A 200 18.29 -8.11 -10.66
N ASN A 201 19.48 -7.93 -11.25
CA ASN A 201 20.29 -6.72 -11.01
C ASN A 201 19.63 -5.47 -11.62
N ALA A 202 19.11 -5.56 -12.85
CA ALA A 202 18.39 -4.46 -13.48
C ALA A 202 17.16 -4.04 -12.64
N LEU A 203 16.40 -5.02 -12.16
CA LEU A 203 15.26 -4.76 -11.30
C LEU A 203 15.66 -4.03 -9.99
N LYS A 204 16.74 -4.49 -9.36
CA LYS A 204 17.26 -3.83 -8.16
C LYS A 204 17.69 -2.39 -8.44
N GLN A 205 18.28 -2.11 -9.59
CA GLN A 205 18.64 -0.75 -10.00
C GLN A 205 17.40 0.11 -10.23
N LEU A 206 16.37 -0.38 -10.92
CA LEU A 206 15.12 0.35 -11.11
C LEU A 206 14.41 0.67 -9.80
N ILE A 207 14.60 -0.12 -8.77
CA ILE A 207 14.07 0.13 -7.43
C ILE A 207 14.95 1.14 -6.67
N ALA A 208 16.27 0.93 -6.67
CA ALA A 208 17.19 1.63 -5.79
C ALA A 208 17.70 2.97 -6.34
N ASP A 209 17.90 3.04 -7.66
CA ASP A 209 18.57 4.14 -8.34
C ASP A 209 17.57 5.02 -9.12
N ALA A 210 16.27 4.91 -8.82
CA ALA A 210 15.25 5.77 -9.42
C ALA A 210 14.75 6.83 -8.42
N ASP A 211 14.45 8.03 -8.94
CA ASP A 211 13.85 9.12 -8.19
C ASP A 211 12.33 8.94 -8.07
N TRP A 212 11.94 7.98 -7.25
CA TRP A 212 10.53 7.74 -6.96
C TRP A 212 9.88 8.87 -6.13
N GLY A 213 10.66 9.56 -5.30
CA GLY A 213 10.16 10.56 -4.36
C GLY A 213 9.20 9.96 -3.32
N GLU A 214 8.38 10.81 -2.70
CA GLU A 214 7.34 10.36 -1.77
C GLU A 214 6.16 9.75 -2.52
N LEU A 215 5.78 8.52 -2.18
CA LEU A 215 4.63 7.82 -2.74
C LEU A 215 3.67 7.34 -1.64
N ASP A 216 2.37 7.45 -1.91
CA ASP A 216 1.33 6.83 -1.09
C ASP A 216 1.19 5.34 -1.43
N TYR A 217 1.29 5.00 -2.72
CA TYR A 217 1.22 3.64 -3.23
C TYR A 217 2.30 3.38 -4.27
N PHE A 218 2.95 2.23 -4.15
CA PHE A 218 3.87 1.71 -5.14
C PHE A 218 3.36 0.36 -5.63
N ILE A 219 2.94 0.31 -6.88
CA ILE A 219 2.36 -0.88 -7.49
C ILE A 219 3.47 -1.65 -8.22
N LEU A 220 3.59 -2.93 -7.92
CA LEU A 220 4.50 -3.84 -8.59
C LEU A 220 3.68 -4.74 -9.52
N ASP A 221 3.83 -4.59 -10.83
CA ASP A 221 3.30 -5.54 -11.79
C ASP A 221 4.27 -6.71 -11.91
N THR A 222 3.98 -7.83 -11.24
CA THR A 222 4.91 -8.97 -11.16
C THR A 222 4.80 -9.86 -12.38
N PRO A 223 5.85 -10.64 -12.76
CA PRO A 223 5.71 -11.64 -13.79
C PRO A 223 4.66 -12.69 -13.41
N PRO A 224 4.09 -13.42 -14.37
CA PRO A 224 3.14 -14.48 -14.07
C PRO A 224 3.81 -15.68 -13.37
N GLY A 225 3.05 -16.38 -12.54
CA GLY A 225 3.52 -17.55 -11.80
C GLY A 225 4.39 -17.22 -10.60
N THR A 226 5.35 -18.09 -10.30
CA THR A 226 6.26 -17.99 -9.15
C THR A 226 7.70 -18.08 -9.64
N SER A 227 8.31 -16.97 -9.99
CA SER A 227 9.67 -16.89 -10.53
C SER A 227 10.66 -16.32 -9.52
N ASP A 228 11.97 -16.41 -9.85
CA ASP A 228 13.04 -15.80 -9.06
C ASP A 228 12.86 -14.27 -8.90
N ILE A 229 12.14 -13.63 -9.81
CA ILE A 229 11.79 -12.21 -9.71
C ILE A 229 10.93 -11.95 -8.48
N HIS A 230 9.93 -12.80 -8.18
CA HIS A 230 9.13 -12.67 -6.96
C HIS A 230 10.01 -12.75 -5.72
N LEU A 231 10.91 -13.73 -5.66
CA LEU A 231 11.83 -13.86 -4.54
C LEU A 231 12.73 -12.62 -4.40
N THR A 232 13.22 -12.09 -5.51
CA THR A 232 14.01 -10.85 -5.52
C THR A 232 13.23 -9.66 -4.96
N LEU A 233 11.98 -9.48 -5.38
CA LEU A 233 11.12 -8.41 -4.87
C LEU A 233 10.89 -8.54 -3.37
N LEU A 234 10.59 -9.75 -2.89
CA LEU A 234 10.37 -10.07 -1.49
C LEU A 234 11.62 -9.85 -0.62
N GLN A 235 12.81 -10.12 -1.17
CA GLN A 235 14.09 -9.89 -0.51
C GLN A 235 14.57 -8.44 -0.58
N THR A 236 13.95 -7.63 -1.43
CA THR A 236 14.36 -6.24 -1.68
C THR A 236 13.42 -5.24 -1.03
N LEU A 237 12.13 -5.56 -0.99
CA LEU A 237 11.05 -4.66 -0.58
C LEU A 237 10.19 -5.26 0.53
N ALA A 238 9.80 -4.43 1.49
CA ALA A 238 8.79 -4.79 2.49
C ALA A 238 7.38 -4.62 1.90
N ILE A 239 6.91 -5.61 1.16
CA ILE A 239 5.63 -5.56 0.46
C ILE A 239 4.49 -5.51 1.47
N THR A 240 3.68 -4.45 1.42
CA THR A 240 2.53 -4.23 2.32
C THR A 240 1.49 -5.34 2.17
N GLY A 241 1.28 -5.81 0.95
CA GLY A 241 0.40 -6.94 0.67
C GLY A 241 0.33 -7.24 -0.83
N ALA A 242 -0.20 -8.41 -1.15
CA ALA A 242 -0.36 -8.90 -2.52
C ALA A 242 -1.84 -8.95 -2.93
N ILE A 243 -2.12 -8.55 -4.15
CA ILE A 243 -3.40 -8.74 -4.84
C ILE A 243 -3.20 -9.83 -5.88
N ILE A 244 -4.08 -10.83 -5.89
CA ILE A 244 -4.01 -11.93 -6.85
C ILE A 244 -5.09 -11.75 -7.91
N VAL A 245 -4.69 -11.68 -9.17
CA VAL A 245 -5.59 -11.58 -10.33
C VAL A 245 -5.75 -12.95 -10.96
N SER A 246 -6.99 -13.35 -11.21
CA SER A 246 -7.33 -14.59 -11.90
C SER A 246 -8.58 -14.43 -12.76
N THR A 247 -8.84 -15.41 -13.62
CA THR A 247 -10.13 -15.58 -14.30
C THR A 247 -10.93 -16.68 -13.62
N PRO A 248 -12.25 -16.81 -13.86
CA PRO A 248 -13.09 -17.85 -13.23
C PRO A 248 -12.74 -19.30 -13.63
N GLN A 249 -11.85 -19.51 -14.61
CA GLN A 249 -11.47 -20.84 -15.09
C GLN A 249 -10.77 -21.67 -14.02
N GLN A 250 -11.17 -22.93 -13.87
CA GLN A 250 -10.61 -23.86 -12.86
C GLN A 250 -9.08 -23.98 -12.94
N VAL A 251 -8.53 -24.00 -14.17
CA VAL A 251 -7.06 -24.05 -14.38
C VAL A 251 -6.37 -22.80 -13.85
N ALA A 252 -6.96 -21.61 -14.07
CA ALA A 252 -6.42 -20.36 -13.56
C ALA A 252 -6.54 -20.27 -12.04
N LEU A 253 -7.64 -20.77 -11.47
CA LEU A 253 -7.87 -20.82 -10.03
C LEU A 253 -6.89 -21.74 -9.31
N ALA A 254 -6.56 -22.89 -9.91
CA ALA A 254 -5.55 -23.79 -9.35
C ALA A 254 -4.18 -23.11 -9.23
N ASP A 255 -3.80 -22.31 -10.23
CA ASP A 255 -2.53 -21.57 -10.21
C ASP A 255 -2.62 -20.33 -9.29
N ALA A 256 -3.78 -19.66 -9.21
CA ALA A 256 -4.00 -18.58 -8.25
C ALA A 256 -3.85 -19.06 -6.79
N ARG A 257 -4.34 -20.28 -6.48
CA ARG A 257 -4.15 -20.92 -5.17
C ARG A 257 -2.67 -21.04 -4.84
N LYS A 258 -1.83 -21.53 -5.76
CA LYS A 258 -0.37 -21.62 -5.56
C LYS A 258 0.27 -20.24 -5.33
N GLY A 259 -0.21 -19.21 -6.03
CA GLY A 259 0.22 -17.83 -5.81
C GLY A 259 -0.09 -17.33 -4.41
N ILE A 260 -1.30 -17.60 -3.90
CA ILE A 260 -1.70 -17.27 -2.53
C ILE A 260 -0.80 -18.01 -1.52
N ASP A 261 -0.59 -19.32 -1.71
CA ASP A 261 0.22 -20.14 -0.81
C ASP A 261 1.69 -19.68 -0.79
N MET A 262 2.23 -19.22 -1.93
CA MET A 262 3.57 -18.65 -1.99
C MET A 262 3.72 -17.43 -1.06
N TYR A 263 2.78 -16.49 -1.11
CA TYR A 263 2.83 -15.28 -0.28
C TYR A 263 2.54 -15.59 1.20
N ARG A 264 1.73 -16.60 1.49
CA ARG A 264 1.41 -17.05 2.85
C ARG A 264 2.46 -17.94 3.48
N ASN A 265 3.42 -18.43 2.70
CA ASN A 265 4.51 -19.26 3.24
C ASN A 265 5.16 -18.56 4.43
N GLU A 266 5.45 -19.28 5.52
CA GLU A 266 5.99 -18.74 6.77
C GLU A 266 7.27 -17.92 6.58
N LYS A 267 8.10 -18.28 5.58
CA LYS A 267 9.33 -17.56 5.25
C LYS A 267 9.06 -16.25 4.50
N VAL A 268 7.96 -16.15 3.80
CA VAL A 268 7.55 -14.98 2.99
C VAL A 268 6.65 -14.06 3.78
N ASN A 269 5.58 -14.61 4.34
CA ASN A 269 4.62 -13.96 5.23
C ASN A 269 4.14 -12.58 4.75
N VAL A 270 3.77 -12.49 3.47
CA VAL A 270 3.16 -11.30 2.89
C VAL A 270 1.64 -11.44 2.93
N PRO A 271 0.90 -10.50 3.51
CA PRO A 271 -0.55 -10.53 3.57
C PRO A 271 -1.18 -10.53 2.17
N ILE A 272 -2.22 -11.34 1.97
CA ILE A 272 -3.07 -11.27 0.78
C ILE A 272 -4.14 -10.21 1.03
N LEU A 273 -4.10 -9.11 0.26
CA LEU A 273 -5.12 -8.06 0.31
C LEU A 273 -6.44 -8.53 -0.27
N GLY A 274 -6.40 -9.40 -1.27
CA GLY A 274 -7.55 -10.07 -1.83
C GLY A 274 -7.35 -10.59 -3.25
N LEU A 275 -8.44 -11.15 -3.81
CA LEU A 275 -8.52 -11.62 -5.18
C LEU A 275 -9.28 -10.62 -6.05
N ILE A 276 -8.91 -10.57 -7.33
CA ILE A 276 -9.67 -9.91 -8.38
C ILE A 276 -10.05 -10.97 -9.41
N GLU A 277 -11.36 -11.11 -9.65
CA GLU A 277 -11.87 -11.91 -10.74
C GLU A 277 -11.95 -11.05 -11.99
N ASN A 278 -10.98 -11.20 -12.87
CA ASN A 278 -10.97 -10.53 -14.16
C ASN A 278 -11.66 -11.41 -15.23
N MET A 279 -12.20 -10.79 -16.27
CA MET A 279 -12.98 -11.48 -17.31
C MET A 279 -14.15 -12.27 -16.73
N ALA A 280 -14.80 -11.72 -15.69
CA ALA A 280 -15.82 -12.40 -14.91
C ALA A 280 -17.06 -12.76 -15.73
N TRP A 281 -17.43 -11.90 -16.67
CA TRP A 281 -18.51 -12.12 -17.66
C TRP A 281 -18.25 -11.23 -18.88
N PHE A 282 -18.86 -11.58 -19.98
CA PHE A 282 -18.94 -10.78 -21.20
C PHE A 282 -20.34 -10.18 -21.37
N THR A 283 -20.41 -8.91 -21.72
CA THR A 283 -21.66 -8.23 -22.09
C THR A 283 -21.49 -7.65 -23.49
N PRO A 284 -22.25 -8.17 -24.51
CA PRO A 284 -22.26 -7.59 -25.84
C PRO A 284 -22.82 -6.16 -25.83
N ALA A 285 -22.31 -5.29 -26.68
CA ALA A 285 -22.79 -3.92 -26.79
C ALA A 285 -24.28 -3.86 -27.22
N GLU A 286 -24.71 -4.80 -28.05
CA GLU A 286 -26.08 -4.93 -28.57
C GLU A 286 -27.07 -5.45 -27.52
N LEU A 287 -26.58 -6.10 -26.45
CA LEU A 287 -27.39 -6.73 -25.39
C LEU A 287 -26.84 -6.34 -24.02
N PRO A 288 -26.91 -5.07 -23.60
CA PRO A 288 -26.24 -4.57 -22.40
C PRO A 288 -26.75 -5.17 -21.09
N GLU A 289 -27.94 -5.76 -21.08
CA GLU A 289 -28.52 -6.44 -19.91
C GLU A 289 -28.06 -7.90 -19.78
N ASN A 290 -27.41 -8.46 -20.83
CA ASN A 290 -27.05 -9.87 -20.84
C ASN A 290 -25.61 -10.06 -20.35
N ARG A 291 -25.41 -11.10 -19.52
CA ARG A 291 -24.09 -11.52 -19.03
C ARG A 291 -23.81 -12.96 -19.46
N TYR A 292 -22.73 -13.14 -20.18
CA TYR A 292 -22.26 -14.43 -20.66
C TYR A 292 -20.99 -14.82 -19.88
N TYR A 293 -21.03 -15.93 -19.16
CA TYR A 293 -19.94 -16.42 -18.33
C TYR A 293 -19.02 -17.35 -19.12
N ILE A 294 -18.26 -16.79 -20.07
CA ILE A 294 -17.42 -17.53 -21.03
C ILE A 294 -16.36 -18.37 -20.32
N PHE A 295 -15.78 -17.86 -19.25
CA PHE A 295 -14.71 -18.51 -18.49
C PHE A 295 -15.18 -19.20 -17.20
N GLY A 296 -16.47 -19.34 -16.99
CA GLY A 296 -17.08 -19.83 -15.75
C GLY A 296 -17.69 -18.73 -14.91
N LYS A 297 -18.41 -19.10 -13.86
CA LYS A 297 -19.16 -18.16 -13.02
C LYS A 297 -18.64 -18.20 -11.58
N GLU A 298 -18.30 -17.02 -11.05
CA GLU A 298 -17.95 -16.82 -9.63
C GLU A 298 -16.79 -17.70 -9.11
N GLY A 299 -15.88 -18.14 -9.98
CA GLY A 299 -14.80 -19.04 -9.59
C GLY A 299 -13.83 -18.44 -8.58
N CYS A 300 -13.46 -17.16 -8.77
CA CYS A 300 -12.60 -16.48 -7.78
C CYS A 300 -13.34 -16.18 -6.48
N LYS A 301 -14.67 -16.00 -6.51
CA LYS A 301 -15.45 -15.83 -5.29
C LYS A 301 -15.42 -17.08 -4.43
N GLN A 302 -15.60 -18.25 -5.04
CA GLN A 302 -15.49 -19.54 -4.35
C GLN A 302 -14.09 -19.74 -3.78
N LEU A 303 -13.05 -19.45 -4.60
CA LEU A 303 -11.66 -19.54 -4.14
C LEU A 303 -11.38 -18.56 -2.99
N ALA A 304 -11.94 -17.35 -3.03
CA ALA A 304 -11.78 -16.34 -1.98
C ALA A 304 -12.36 -16.84 -0.65
N GLU A 305 -13.56 -17.46 -0.69
CA GLU A 305 -14.20 -18.07 0.48
C GLU A 305 -13.37 -19.23 1.01
N GLU A 306 -12.95 -20.18 0.16
CA GLU A 306 -12.11 -21.32 0.54
C GLU A 306 -10.77 -20.91 1.17
N MET A 307 -10.13 -19.89 0.59
CA MET A 307 -8.82 -19.40 1.06
C MET A 307 -8.93 -18.36 2.17
N ASN A 308 -10.15 -18.00 2.59
CA ASN A 308 -10.41 -16.94 3.57
C ASN A 308 -9.64 -15.64 3.24
N VAL A 309 -9.85 -15.13 2.02
CA VAL A 309 -9.33 -13.85 1.54
C VAL A 309 -10.47 -13.02 0.93
N PRO A 310 -10.40 -11.68 0.94
CA PRO A 310 -11.44 -10.86 0.31
C PRO A 310 -11.48 -11.04 -1.20
N LEU A 311 -12.68 -11.03 -1.80
CA LEU A 311 -12.85 -10.72 -3.22
C LEU A 311 -12.96 -9.20 -3.37
N LEU A 312 -11.97 -8.57 -4.03
CA LEU A 312 -11.88 -7.12 -4.14
C LEU A 312 -12.79 -6.57 -5.24
N ALA A 313 -12.85 -7.26 -6.38
CA ALA A 313 -13.67 -6.88 -7.52
C ALA A 313 -13.90 -8.04 -8.47
N GLN A 314 -14.96 -7.91 -9.26
CA GLN A 314 -15.22 -8.68 -10.47
C GLN A 314 -15.25 -7.72 -11.65
N ILE A 315 -14.33 -7.91 -12.60
CA ILE A 315 -14.15 -7.02 -13.76
C ILE A 315 -14.68 -7.75 -14.99
N PRO A 316 -15.62 -7.14 -15.75
CA PRO A 316 -16.15 -7.77 -16.94
C PRO A 316 -15.11 -7.81 -18.08
N LEU A 317 -15.27 -8.77 -18.96
CA LEU A 317 -14.63 -8.77 -20.27
C LEU A 317 -15.43 -7.86 -21.20
N VAL A 318 -14.85 -6.74 -21.58
CA VAL A 318 -15.45 -5.83 -22.58
C VAL A 318 -14.42 -5.48 -23.63
N GLN A 319 -14.87 -5.40 -24.89
CA GLN A 319 -14.01 -5.05 -26.00
C GLN A 319 -13.28 -3.71 -25.74
N GLY A 320 -13.96 -2.73 -25.16
CA GLY A 320 -13.39 -1.44 -24.84
C GLY A 320 -12.18 -1.45 -23.93
N ILE A 321 -12.00 -2.46 -23.05
CA ILE A 321 -10.79 -2.59 -22.22
C ILE A 321 -9.60 -2.99 -23.09
N CYS A 322 -9.80 -3.91 -24.03
CA CYS A 322 -8.76 -4.35 -24.95
C CYS A 322 -8.36 -3.19 -25.88
N ASP A 323 -9.36 -2.62 -26.55
CA ASP A 323 -9.14 -1.52 -27.49
C ASP A 323 -8.50 -0.29 -26.84
N SER A 324 -8.88 0.03 -25.60
CA SER A 324 -8.30 1.15 -24.86
C SER A 324 -6.87 0.87 -24.44
N GLY A 325 -6.58 -0.36 -23.98
CA GLY A 325 -5.21 -0.79 -23.65
C GLY A 325 -4.29 -0.75 -24.88
N ASP A 326 -4.78 -1.19 -26.04
CA ASP A 326 -4.02 -1.17 -27.29
C ASP A 326 -3.77 0.25 -27.83
N ARG A 327 -4.67 1.19 -27.54
CA ARG A 327 -4.48 2.62 -27.86
C ARG A 327 -3.65 3.37 -26.82
N GLY A 328 -3.27 2.71 -25.70
CA GLY A 328 -2.59 3.37 -24.58
C GLY A 328 -3.49 4.34 -23.81
N GLU A 329 -4.79 4.10 -23.79
CA GLU A 329 -5.80 4.87 -23.06
C GLU A 329 -6.49 3.98 -22.02
N PRO A 330 -5.85 3.65 -20.91
CA PRO A 330 -6.41 2.74 -19.91
C PRO A 330 -7.82 3.12 -19.45
N ALA A 331 -8.68 2.12 -19.25
CA ALA A 331 -10.10 2.31 -18.97
C ALA A 331 -10.36 3.19 -17.73
N ALA A 332 -9.46 3.17 -16.75
CA ALA A 332 -9.54 4.01 -15.54
C ALA A 332 -9.43 5.52 -15.82
N LEU A 333 -9.03 5.95 -17.03
CA LEU A 333 -9.02 7.36 -17.40
C LEU A 333 -10.43 7.95 -17.55
N SER A 334 -11.43 7.13 -17.87
CA SER A 334 -12.82 7.57 -18.02
C SER A 334 -13.65 7.13 -16.80
N SER A 335 -14.32 8.07 -16.15
CA SER A 335 -15.34 7.78 -15.11
C SER A 335 -16.73 7.55 -15.70
N ASP A 336 -16.91 7.79 -17.00
CA ASP A 336 -18.22 7.75 -17.66
C ASP A 336 -18.57 6.36 -18.20
N THR A 337 -17.62 5.43 -18.14
CA THR A 337 -17.80 4.04 -18.55
C THR A 337 -17.96 3.12 -17.37
N ALA A 338 -18.75 2.06 -17.52
CA ALA A 338 -18.92 1.04 -16.48
C ALA A 338 -17.59 0.39 -16.06
N THR A 339 -16.66 0.24 -17.02
CA THR A 339 -15.31 -0.29 -16.78
C THR A 339 -14.42 0.67 -16.01
N GLY A 340 -14.43 1.95 -16.37
CA GLY A 340 -13.69 2.97 -15.63
C GLY A 340 -14.18 3.08 -14.20
N LEU A 341 -15.49 3.10 -13.99
CA LEU A 341 -16.09 3.05 -12.65
C LEU A 341 -15.69 1.79 -11.87
N ALA A 342 -15.61 0.63 -12.52
CA ALA A 342 -15.19 -0.61 -11.87
C ALA A 342 -13.75 -0.49 -11.31
N PHE A 343 -12.83 0.13 -12.05
CA PHE A 343 -11.47 0.36 -11.58
C PHE A 343 -11.36 1.44 -10.49
N ILE A 344 -12.16 2.50 -10.55
CA ILE A 344 -12.25 3.49 -9.47
C ILE A 344 -12.76 2.84 -8.18
N ASN A 345 -13.83 2.02 -8.28
CA ASN A 345 -14.36 1.29 -7.13
C ASN A 345 -13.35 0.27 -6.58
N LEU A 346 -12.61 -0.42 -7.47
CA LEU A 346 -11.52 -1.30 -7.06
C LEU A 346 -10.45 -0.52 -6.27
N ALA A 347 -10.02 0.66 -6.75
CA ALA A 347 -9.04 1.48 -6.06
C ALA A 347 -9.53 1.91 -4.66
N GLN A 348 -10.78 2.32 -4.51
CA GLN A 348 -11.38 2.65 -3.21
C GLN A 348 -11.42 1.43 -2.26
N THR A 349 -11.75 0.26 -2.80
CA THR A 349 -11.73 -1.00 -2.05
C THR A 349 -10.31 -1.34 -1.58
N VAL A 350 -9.32 -1.21 -2.47
CA VAL A 350 -7.89 -1.44 -2.14
C VAL A 350 -7.43 -0.48 -1.05
N VAL A 351 -7.74 0.82 -1.15
CA VAL A 351 -7.44 1.81 -0.10
C VAL A 351 -8.02 1.38 1.25
N THR A 352 -9.28 0.96 1.26
CA THR A 352 -9.96 0.52 2.49
C THR A 352 -9.28 -0.72 3.10
N VAL A 353 -8.95 -1.71 2.27
CA VAL A 353 -8.31 -2.95 2.73
C VAL A 353 -6.89 -2.69 3.23
N VAL A 354 -6.12 -1.87 2.52
CA VAL A 354 -4.75 -1.49 2.93
C VAL A 354 -4.77 -0.73 4.25
N ASN A 355 -5.67 0.24 4.42
CA ASN A 355 -5.81 0.98 5.67
C ASN A 355 -6.21 0.08 6.84
N ARG A 356 -7.13 -0.88 6.62
CA ARG A 356 -7.48 -1.89 7.64
C ARG A 356 -6.28 -2.75 7.99
N ARG A 357 -5.60 -3.31 6.98
CA ARG A 357 -4.39 -4.12 7.16
C ARG A 357 -3.34 -3.39 7.99
N ASN A 358 -3.07 -2.12 7.68
CA ASN A 358 -2.04 -1.32 8.36
C ASN A 358 -2.40 -1.01 9.83
N ARG A 359 -3.68 -1.01 10.17
CA ARG A 359 -4.15 -0.87 11.57
C ARG A 359 -4.10 -2.18 12.35
N GLU A 360 -4.44 -3.30 11.70
CA GLU A 360 -4.66 -4.58 12.37
C GLU A 360 -3.41 -5.47 12.39
N GLN A 361 -2.48 -5.28 11.47
CA GLN A 361 -1.32 -6.14 11.31
C GLN A 361 0.00 -5.37 11.44
N PRO A 362 1.05 -6.02 11.96
CA PRO A 362 2.37 -5.42 12.01
C PRO A 362 2.89 -5.14 10.59
N ALA A 363 3.91 -4.28 10.53
CA ALA A 363 4.63 -4.01 9.31
C ALA A 363 5.22 -5.29 8.71
N THR A 364 5.11 -5.44 7.39
CA THR A 364 5.77 -6.52 6.67
C THR A 364 7.28 -6.30 6.71
N ARG A 365 8.03 -7.37 6.83
CA ARG A 365 9.50 -7.36 6.81
C ARG A 365 10.00 -7.87 5.46
N ILE A 366 11.21 -7.44 5.11
CA ILE A 366 11.93 -8.03 3.97
C ILE A 366 12.24 -9.49 4.30
N VAL A 367 12.06 -10.37 3.33
CA VAL A 367 12.39 -11.79 3.47
C VAL A 367 13.92 -11.93 3.60
N GLY A 368 14.38 -12.46 4.72
CA GLY A 368 15.82 -12.67 4.94
C GLY A 368 16.41 -13.69 3.97
N THR A 369 17.60 -13.41 3.45
CA THR A 369 18.43 -14.41 2.80
C THR A 369 19.06 -15.30 3.88
N HIS A 370 18.70 -16.57 3.92
CA HIS A 370 19.40 -17.59 4.71
C HIS A 370 20.51 -18.23 3.89
#